data_4fdf209159c736fdbbbf7ed203460aff
#
_entry.id   4fdf209159c736fdbbbf7ed203460aff
#
_cell.length_a   1.000
_cell.length_b   1.000
_cell.length_c   1.000
_cell.angle_alpha   90.00
_cell.angle_beta   90.00
_cell.angle_gamma   90.00
#
_symmetry.space_group_name_H-M   'P 1'
#
loop_
_entity.id
_entity.type
_entity.pdbx_description
1 polymer ?
#
loop_
_entity_poly.entity_id
_entity_poly.type
_entity_poly.pdbx_seq_one_letter_code
_entity_poly.pdbx_strand_id
1 'polypeptide(L)'
;MGSEMCIRDRAYNTQERMLLIVPNHGAIENFSYDAMIEIPCIVGKNGYEPLKVGKIPVFEKGLMEQQIAAEKLVVDAWVEKSYQKMWQAITMSKTVPSAAVAKLILDDLIEANVKYWPELR
;
A
#
# COMPACT_ATOMS: atom_id res chain seq x y z
N MET A 1 -6.29 -14.66 -10.51
CA MET A 1 -5.24 -15.30 -11.33
C MET A 1 -3.89 -15.47 -10.60
N GLY A 2 -3.60 -14.83 -9.49
CA GLY A 2 -2.30 -14.95 -8.82
C GLY A 2 -2.14 -16.17 -7.90
N SER A 3 -3.14 -16.48 -7.07
CA SER A 3 -3.02 -17.50 -6.02
C SER A 3 -2.88 -18.94 -6.54
N GLU A 4 -3.61 -19.29 -7.58
CA GLU A 4 -3.58 -20.65 -8.17
C GLU A 4 -2.25 -20.95 -8.85
N MET A 5 -1.68 -19.96 -9.56
CA MET A 5 -0.34 -20.07 -10.15
C MET A 5 0.73 -20.24 -9.08
N CYS A 6 0.69 -19.45 -8.01
CA CYS A 6 1.62 -19.57 -6.89
C CYS A 6 1.54 -20.96 -6.22
N ILE A 7 0.33 -21.53 -6.05
CA ILE A 7 0.15 -22.87 -5.49
C ILE A 7 0.81 -23.92 -6.40
N ARG A 8 0.55 -23.86 -7.71
CA ARG A 8 1.14 -24.75 -8.70
C ARG A 8 2.67 -24.67 -8.71
N ASP A 9 3.20 -23.43 -8.74
CA ASP A 9 4.63 -23.20 -8.88
C ASP A 9 5.40 -23.63 -7.64
N ARG A 10 4.78 -23.52 -6.46
CA ARG A 10 5.33 -24.09 -5.22
C ARG A 10 5.27 -25.62 -5.21
N ALA A 11 4.16 -26.21 -5.65
CA ALA A 11 3.97 -27.66 -5.67
C ALA A 11 4.95 -28.36 -6.62
N TYR A 12 5.17 -27.79 -7.80
CA TYR A 12 6.05 -28.34 -8.82
C TYR A 12 7.47 -27.75 -8.83
N ASN A 13 7.74 -26.76 -7.97
CA ASN A 13 9.02 -26.06 -7.89
C ASN A 13 9.50 -25.49 -9.22
N THR A 14 8.59 -24.85 -9.96
CA THR A 14 8.87 -24.35 -11.33
C THR A 14 9.83 -23.17 -11.33
N GLN A 15 10.01 -22.47 -10.20
CA GLN A 15 10.83 -21.27 -10.05
C GLN A 15 10.44 -20.16 -11.04
N GLU A 16 9.16 -19.97 -11.22
CA GLU A 16 8.61 -18.94 -12.11
C GLU A 16 8.78 -17.53 -11.53
N ARG A 17 9.00 -16.56 -12.42
CA ARG A 17 9.03 -15.15 -12.06
C ARG A 17 7.61 -14.60 -12.01
N MET A 18 7.24 -13.99 -10.89
CA MET A 18 5.92 -13.39 -10.68
C MET A 18 6.06 -12.03 -10.01
N LEU A 19 5.12 -11.12 -10.29
CA LEU A 19 4.95 -9.90 -9.49
C LEU A 19 4.15 -10.24 -8.24
N LEU A 20 4.72 -9.94 -7.09
CA LEU A 20 4.08 -10.16 -5.79
C LEU A 20 4.16 -8.90 -4.94
N ILE A 21 3.13 -8.69 -4.11
CA ILE A 21 3.16 -7.67 -3.09
C ILE A 21 3.84 -8.27 -1.85
N VAL A 22 5.01 -7.74 -1.53
CA VAL A 22 5.88 -8.24 -0.47
C VAL A 22 6.50 -7.09 0.32
N PRO A 23 6.96 -7.32 1.57
CA PRO A 23 7.75 -6.32 2.29
C PRO A 23 9.02 -5.97 1.51
N ASN A 24 9.36 -4.68 1.47
CA ASN A 24 10.54 -4.19 0.74
C ASN A 24 11.84 -4.87 1.23
N HIS A 25 12.08 -4.86 2.51
CA HIS A 25 13.27 -5.45 3.15
C HIS A 25 14.58 -5.16 2.39
N GLY A 26 14.67 -4.00 1.75
CA GLY A 26 15.84 -3.55 0.99
C GLY A 26 15.87 -4.01 -0.47
N ALA A 27 14.82 -4.60 -1.02
CA ALA A 27 14.73 -4.92 -2.45
C ALA A 27 14.79 -3.64 -3.30
N ILE A 28 14.11 -2.58 -2.86
CA ILE A 28 14.32 -1.20 -3.31
C ILE A 28 15.19 -0.50 -2.26
N GLU A 29 16.43 -0.18 -2.62
CA GLU A 29 17.45 0.30 -1.68
C GLU A 29 17.14 1.66 -1.05
N ASN A 30 16.54 2.57 -1.81
CA ASN A 30 16.25 3.94 -1.40
C ASN A 30 14.78 4.16 -1.00
N PHE A 31 14.11 3.11 -0.54
CA PHE A 31 12.70 3.15 -0.14
C PHE A 31 12.48 2.58 1.27
N SER A 32 11.35 2.86 1.90
CA SER A 32 11.03 2.43 3.27
C SER A 32 11.15 0.91 3.42
N TYR A 33 11.89 0.46 4.42
CA TYR A 33 12.21 -0.96 4.63
C TYR A 33 10.98 -1.84 4.87
N ASP A 34 9.99 -1.31 5.59
CA ASP A 34 8.74 -2.00 5.97
C ASP A 34 7.59 -1.74 4.99
N ALA A 35 7.83 -0.97 3.92
CA ALA A 35 6.78 -0.75 2.93
C ALA A 35 6.41 -2.04 2.22
N MET A 36 5.12 -2.24 1.99
CA MET A 36 4.64 -3.29 1.08
C MET A 36 4.76 -2.77 -0.35
N ILE A 37 5.46 -3.52 -1.19
CA ILE A 37 5.77 -3.14 -2.57
C ILE A 37 5.49 -4.28 -3.52
N GLU A 38 5.09 -3.95 -4.75
CA GLU A 38 4.92 -4.94 -5.81
C GLU A 38 6.21 -5.03 -6.64
N ILE A 39 6.89 -6.17 -6.54
CA ILE A 39 8.16 -6.43 -7.22
C ILE A 39 8.22 -7.83 -7.80
N PRO A 40 9.10 -8.07 -8.80
CA PRO A 40 9.36 -9.41 -9.28
C PRO A 40 9.96 -10.30 -8.18
N CYS A 41 9.38 -11.49 -8.03
CA CYS A 41 9.84 -12.53 -7.13
C CYS A 41 10.01 -13.84 -7.90
N ILE A 42 10.91 -14.72 -7.44
CA ILE A 42 10.96 -16.10 -7.88
C ILE A 42 10.11 -16.93 -6.91
N VAL A 43 9.16 -17.68 -7.46
CA VAL A 43 8.25 -18.53 -6.65
C VAL A 43 8.61 -19.99 -6.85
N GLY A 44 8.88 -20.68 -5.76
CA GLY A 44 9.22 -22.10 -5.77
C GLY A 44 8.75 -22.81 -4.49
N LYS A 45 9.16 -24.06 -4.30
CA LYS A 45 8.74 -24.91 -3.17
C LYS A 45 8.99 -24.30 -1.78
N ASN A 46 10.01 -23.44 -1.66
CA ASN A 46 10.39 -22.79 -0.40
C ASN A 46 9.65 -21.47 -0.14
N GLY A 47 8.72 -21.09 -1.02
CA GLY A 47 7.99 -19.82 -0.94
C GLY A 47 8.37 -18.88 -2.08
N TYR A 48 8.63 -17.63 -1.74
CA TYR A 48 9.04 -16.60 -2.70
C TYR A 48 10.38 -15.97 -2.32
N GLU A 49 11.13 -15.56 -3.32
CA GLU A 49 12.39 -14.83 -3.17
C GLU A 49 12.28 -13.51 -3.94
N PRO A 50 12.28 -12.36 -3.24
CA PRO A 50 12.24 -11.05 -3.88
C PRO A 50 13.51 -10.77 -4.68
N LEU A 51 13.36 -10.29 -5.91
CA LEU A 51 14.49 -9.85 -6.70
C LEU A 51 14.90 -8.42 -6.29
N LYS A 52 16.20 -8.17 -6.21
CA LYS A 52 16.71 -6.82 -5.96
C LYS A 52 16.42 -5.91 -7.14
N VAL A 53 15.78 -4.79 -6.86
CA VAL A 53 15.44 -3.74 -7.84
C VAL A 53 16.55 -2.67 -7.89
N GLY A 54 17.26 -2.47 -6.76
CA GLY A 54 18.23 -1.39 -6.61
C GLY A 54 17.55 -0.06 -6.25
N LYS A 55 18.11 1.05 -6.72
CA LYS A 55 17.56 2.39 -6.46
C LYS A 55 16.55 2.78 -7.53
N ILE A 56 15.40 3.28 -7.10
CA ILE A 56 14.39 3.86 -8.01
C ILE A 56 14.64 5.36 -8.19
N PRO A 57 14.24 5.94 -9.37
CA PRO A 57 14.38 7.36 -9.62
C PRO A 57 13.53 8.21 -8.66
N VAL A 58 13.92 9.51 -8.55
CA VAL A 58 13.30 10.43 -7.57
C VAL A 58 11.81 10.64 -7.80
N PHE A 59 11.37 10.68 -9.06
CA PHE A 59 9.97 10.90 -9.39
C PHE A 59 9.08 9.76 -8.89
N GLU A 60 9.41 8.52 -9.25
CA GLU A 60 8.68 7.32 -8.83
C GLU A 60 8.72 7.15 -7.31
N LYS A 61 9.90 7.39 -6.72
CA LYS A 61 10.06 7.36 -5.27
C LYS A 61 9.10 8.33 -4.57
N GLY A 62 9.04 9.59 -5.03
CA GLY A 62 8.16 10.60 -4.45
C GLY A 62 6.67 10.21 -4.54
N LEU A 63 6.25 9.61 -5.67
CA LEU A 63 4.89 9.13 -5.84
C LEU A 63 4.56 7.98 -4.87
N MET A 64 5.46 7.02 -4.74
CA MET A 64 5.30 5.87 -3.86
C MET A 64 5.33 6.29 -2.39
N GLU A 65 6.22 7.19 -1.99
CA GLU A 65 6.28 7.71 -0.62
C GLU A 65 4.99 8.45 -0.23
N GLN A 66 4.43 9.24 -1.14
CA GLN A 66 3.14 9.89 -0.92
C GLN A 66 2.01 8.87 -0.70
N GLN A 67 1.96 7.82 -1.51
CA GLN A 67 0.96 6.77 -1.39
C GLN A 67 1.09 6.02 -0.05
N ILE A 68 2.29 5.59 0.31
CA ILE A 68 2.55 4.90 1.58
C ILE A 68 2.19 5.79 2.79
N ALA A 69 2.50 7.09 2.72
CA ALA A 69 2.14 8.02 3.78
C ALA A 69 0.60 8.14 3.94
N ALA A 70 -0.13 8.22 2.82
CA ALA A 70 -1.59 8.24 2.86
C ALA A 70 -2.17 6.95 3.47
N GLU A 71 -1.65 5.78 3.08
CA GLU A 71 -2.10 4.49 3.61
C GLU A 71 -1.84 4.35 5.11
N LYS A 72 -0.65 4.74 5.58
CA LYS A 72 -0.33 4.76 7.01
C LYS A 72 -1.25 5.69 7.79
N LEU A 73 -1.53 6.88 7.26
CA LEU A 73 -2.47 7.83 7.87
C LEU A 73 -3.89 7.26 7.99
N VAL A 74 -4.36 6.50 7.00
CA VAL A 74 -5.68 5.83 7.08
C VAL A 74 -5.69 4.82 8.23
N VAL A 75 -4.66 3.99 8.34
CA VAL A 75 -4.55 2.98 9.41
C VAL A 75 -4.49 3.66 10.78
N ASP A 76 -3.63 4.68 10.92
CA ASP A 76 -3.51 5.44 12.18
C ASP A 76 -4.82 6.15 12.54
N ALA A 77 -5.47 6.77 11.55
CA ALA A 77 -6.77 7.42 11.73
C ALA A 77 -7.84 6.45 12.26
N TRP A 78 -7.83 5.23 11.74
CA TRP A 78 -8.75 4.19 12.18
C TRP A 78 -8.49 3.73 13.61
N VAL A 79 -7.24 3.45 13.93
CA VAL A 79 -6.82 2.96 15.26
C VAL A 79 -7.03 4.04 16.34
N GLU A 80 -6.64 5.28 16.04
CA GLU A 80 -6.73 6.41 16.96
C GLU A 80 -8.09 7.11 16.94
N LYS A 81 -8.99 6.73 16.01
CA LYS A 81 -10.27 7.39 15.76
C LYS A 81 -10.11 8.88 15.42
N SER A 82 -9.06 9.22 14.68
CA SER A 82 -8.67 10.59 14.38
C SER A 82 -9.27 11.08 13.06
N TYR A 83 -10.23 12.00 13.13
CA TYR A 83 -10.77 12.73 11.99
C TYR A 83 -9.67 13.46 11.21
N GLN A 84 -8.77 14.14 11.94
CA GLN A 84 -7.69 14.92 11.33
C GLN A 84 -6.76 14.06 10.48
N LYS A 85 -6.34 12.88 10.96
CA LYS A 85 -5.48 11.97 10.20
C LYS A 85 -6.18 11.43 8.96
N MET A 86 -7.47 11.09 9.06
CA MET A 86 -8.24 10.65 7.90
C MET A 86 -8.36 11.76 6.85
N TRP A 87 -8.65 12.99 7.28
CA TRP A 87 -8.67 14.15 6.41
C TRP A 87 -7.32 14.40 5.71
N GLN A 88 -6.21 14.28 6.45
CA GLN A 88 -4.87 14.38 5.89
C GLN A 88 -4.61 13.29 4.83
N ALA A 89 -5.00 12.04 5.11
CA ALA A 89 -4.87 10.94 4.16
C ALA A 89 -5.61 11.19 2.85
N ILE A 90 -6.88 11.62 2.93
CA ILE A 90 -7.69 11.94 1.74
C ILE A 90 -7.10 13.14 0.99
N THR A 91 -6.59 14.15 1.71
CA THR A 91 -5.94 15.33 1.11
C THR A 91 -4.70 14.94 0.28
N MET A 92 -3.99 13.89 0.67
CA MET A 92 -2.82 13.41 -0.06
C MET A 92 -3.17 12.68 -1.36
N SER A 93 -4.42 12.33 -1.60
CA SER A 93 -4.83 11.68 -2.84
C SER A 93 -4.68 12.63 -4.02
N LYS A 94 -4.06 12.14 -5.10
CA LYS A 94 -3.85 12.93 -6.33
C LYS A 94 -5.13 13.28 -7.07
N THR A 95 -6.21 12.55 -6.82
CA THR A 95 -7.51 12.79 -7.42
C THR A 95 -8.34 13.82 -6.65
N VAL A 96 -7.87 14.24 -5.47
CA VAL A 96 -8.54 15.24 -4.62
C VAL A 96 -7.89 16.60 -4.84
N PRO A 97 -8.63 17.59 -5.35
CA PRO A 97 -8.04 18.85 -5.80
C PRO A 97 -7.62 19.79 -4.67
N SER A 98 -8.18 19.63 -3.46
CA SER A 98 -7.84 20.47 -2.31
C SER A 98 -8.24 19.84 -0.97
N ALA A 99 -7.64 20.35 0.11
CA ALA A 99 -8.01 19.96 1.48
C ALA A 99 -9.48 20.28 1.81
N ALA A 100 -10.04 21.35 1.25
CA ALA A 100 -11.45 21.68 1.42
C ALA A 100 -12.36 20.63 0.80
N VAL A 101 -12.04 20.16 -0.41
CA VAL A 101 -12.77 19.07 -1.08
C VAL A 101 -12.56 17.75 -0.33
N ALA A 102 -11.35 17.47 0.15
CA ALA A 102 -11.08 16.30 0.98
C ALA A 102 -11.97 16.24 2.23
N LYS A 103 -12.21 17.41 2.85
CA LYS A 103 -13.11 17.50 4.01
C LYS A 103 -14.54 17.11 3.67
N LEU A 104 -15.08 17.63 2.57
CA LEU A 104 -16.43 17.29 2.11
C LEU A 104 -16.56 15.80 1.79
N ILE A 105 -15.58 15.24 1.10
CA ILE A 105 -15.53 13.79 0.81
C ILE A 105 -15.52 12.98 2.10
N LEU A 106 -14.73 13.38 3.08
CA LEU A 106 -14.66 12.66 4.36
C LEU A 106 -16.00 12.72 5.11
N ASP A 107 -16.63 13.89 5.17
CA ASP A 107 -17.92 14.07 5.85
C ASP A 107 -18.99 13.18 5.20
N ASP A 108 -19.06 13.14 3.87
CA ASP A 108 -19.98 12.27 3.11
C ASP A 108 -19.69 10.78 3.36
N LEU A 109 -18.40 10.38 3.41
CA LEU A 109 -18.00 9.00 3.68
C LEU A 109 -18.38 8.57 5.10
N ILE A 110 -18.22 9.43 6.09
CA ILE A 110 -18.62 9.15 7.48
C ILE A 110 -20.16 8.94 7.55
N GLU A 111 -20.93 9.82 6.93
CA GLU A 111 -22.39 9.71 6.91
C GLU A 111 -22.85 8.40 6.23
N ALA A 112 -22.28 8.09 5.07
CA ALA A 112 -22.64 6.89 4.30
C ALA A 112 -22.25 5.58 5.00
N ASN A 113 -21.24 5.61 5.88
CA ASN A 113 -20.67 4.43 6.51
C ASN A 113 -20.83 4.40 8.04
N VAL A 114 -21.70 5.20 8.60
CA VAL A 114 -21.90 5.35 10.06
C VAL A 114 -22.04 4.02 10.83
N LYS A 115 -22.54 2.97 10.17
CA LYS A 115 -22.71 1.63 10.78
C LYS A 115 -21.43 0.81 10.82
N TYR A 116 -20.43 1.17 10.03
CA TYR A 116 -19.23 0.37 9.81
C TYR A 116 -17.95 1.08 10.26
N TRP A 117 -17.97 2.40 10.32
CA TRP A 117 -16.82 3.21 10.70
C TRP A 117 -16.83 3.52 12.20
N PRO A 118 -15.64 3.60 12.83
CA PRO A 118 -15.56 4.12 14.19
C PRO A 118 -15.98 5.59 14.20
N GLU A 119 -16.50 6.06 15.32
CA GLU A 119 -16.72 7.49 15.54
C GLU A 119 -15.37 8.23 15.52
N LEU A 120 -15.07 8.95 14.44
CA LEU A 120 -13.86 9.77 14.32
C LEU A 120 -14.03 11.09 15.08
N ARG A 121 -12.99 11.51 15.80
CA ARG A 121 -12.96 12.72 16.65
C ARG A 121 -11.82 13.66 16.29
#